data_d9ab0bdafaba5a239cf6aa7fdb22ca4f
#
_entry.id   d9ab0bdafaba5a239cf6aa7fdb22ca4f
#
_cell.length_a   1.000
_cell.length_b   1.000
_cell.length_c   1.000
_cell.angle_alpha   90.00
_cell.angle_beta   90.00
_cell.angle_gamma   90.00
#
_symmetry.space_group_name_H-M   'P 1'
#
loop_
_entity.id
_entity.type
_entity.pdbx_description
1 polymer ?
#
loop_
_entity_poly.entity_id
_entity_poly.type
_entity_poly.pdbx_seq_one_letter_code
_entity_poly.pdbx_strand_id
1 'polypeptide(L)'
;MLKLKSALPILVGFFCLAAPLPAQNSQREVPPAAVGGSGESPPLSTLSVTSEQSRSSDYVIGPEDVLDIDVFNVPELTKTVRVANDGTISLALLGHVQAAGCTTEQLRKELERRWGQSYLENPQVTVFVREFHAQPVSVIGAVERPGIYELRGPRTLIEILSMAGGLAKLGTAPGRTIVVTRRGGFGEELQLVAGMNLVGADKVEINLQRLLYSREAGLNIDIKPFDTVSVSRADIVYVVGDVKRPGGFVLADRENLTVLQALALAEGLNGTASKRQARIIRRSADGSRTEIPVDLTKVLNGKSQDLELAANDILFVPVSAGKAAARRGAEAVLGTLSGILIYRR
;
A
#
# COMPACT_ATOMS: atom_id res chain seq x y z
N MET A 1 56.07 -48.63 -21.17
CA MET A 1 56.22 -47.75 -22.34
C MET A 1 55.54 -46.42 -21.96
N LEU A 2 56.34 -45.44 -21.53
CA LEU A 2 56.81 -44.26 -22.26
C LEU A 2 55.63 -43.31 -22.55
N LYS A 3 55.60 -42.01 -22.18
CA LYS A 3 56.52 -40.89 -21.80
C LYS A 3 55.58 -39.78 -21.19
N LEU A 4 55.82 -39.26 -20.11
CA LEU A 4 56.52 -38.03 -19.64
C LEU A 4 56.66 -36.88 -20.65
N LYS A 5 56.08 -35.70 -20.28
CA LYS A 5 56.52 -34.30 -20.51
C LYS A 5 55.49 -33.37 -19.85
N SER A 6 55.70 -32.81 -18.71
CA SER A 6 56.47 -31.61 -18.24
C SER A 6 56.34 -30.37 -19.14
N ALA A 7 55.73 -29.32 -18.66
CA ALA A 7 56.19 -27.95 -18.74
C ALA A 7 55.29 -27.00 -17.94
N LEU A 8 55.79 -26.45 -16.87
CA LEU A 8 55.56 -25.15 -16.23
C LEU A 8 56.64 -24.23 -16.78
N PRO A 9 56.71 -22.91 -16.57
CA PRO A 9 55.74 -21.86 -16.22
C PRO A 9 55.85 -20.63 -17.18
N ILE A 10 54.97 -19.64 -17.07
CA ILE A 10 55.38 -18.22 -17.28
C ILE A 10 54.47 -17.33 -16.44
N LEU A 11 55.07 -16.71 -15.45
CA LEU A 11 54.63 -15.57 -14.64
C LEU A 11 54.85 -14.32 -15.47
N VAL A 12 53.84 -13.55 -15.81
CA VAL A 12 53.96 -12.15 -16.30
C VAL A 12 53.14 -11.25 -15.42
N GLY A 13 53.87 -10.57 -14.54
CA GLY A 13 53.32 -9.45 -13.79
C GLY A 13 53.10 -8.26 -14.71
N PHE A 14 51.92 -7.69 -14.67
CA PHE A 14 51.66 -6.39 -15.26
C PHE A 14 51.40 -5.40 -14.12
N PHE A 15 52.43 -4.63 -13.88
CA PHE A 15 52.45 -3.45 -13.03
C PHE A 15 51.83 -2.32 -13.88
N CYS A 16 50.64 -1.84 -13.57
CA CYS A 16 50.07 -0.66 -14.23
C CYS A 16 50.13 0.52 -13.27
N LEU A 17 51.04 1.41 -13.57
CA LEU A 17 51.25 2.73 -12.96
C LEU A 17 49.95 3.55 -13.05
N ALA A 18 49.53 4.08 -11.93
CA ALA A 18 48.53 5.15 -11.88
C ALA A 18 49.21 6.51 -12.23
N ALA A 19 48.74 7.14 -13.27
CA ALA A 19 49.05 8.55 -13.59
C ALA A 19 47.82 9.41 -13.24
N PRO A 20 48.03 10.58 -12.62
CA PRO A 20 46.94 11.51 -12.33
C PRO A 20 46.60 12.36 -13.54
N LEU A 21 45.31 12.47 -13.85
CA LEU A 21 44.75 13.38 -14.86
C LEU A 21 44.76 14.83 -14.31
N PRO A 22 45.16 15.82 -15.11
CA PRO A 22 45.06 17.21 -14.73
C PRO A 22 43.66 17.77 -14.88
N ALA A 23 43.23 18.51 -13.89
CA ALA A 23 42.03 19.33 -13.90
C ALA A 23 42.15 20.43 -14.98
N GLN A 24 41.34 20.41 -16.01
CA GLN A 24 41.16 21.52 -16.94
C GLN A 24 40.08 22.46 -16.40
N ASN A 25 40.58 23.59 -15.89
CA ASN A 25 39.81 24.78 -15.56
C ASN A 25 39.67 25.61 -16.84
N SER A 26 38.54 25.50 -17.54
CA SER A 26 38.20 26.37 -18.66
C SER A 26 37.35 27.53 -18.15
N GLN A 27 38.04 28.61 -17.80
CA GLN A 27 37.46 29.95 -17.72
C GLN A 27 37.05 30.35 -19.15
N ARG A 28 35.77 30.52 -19.40
CA ARG A 28 35.26 31.22 -20.58
C ARG A 28 35.22 32.71 -20.26
N GLU A 29 36.11 33.45 -20.91
CA GLU A 29 36.06 34.90 -21.02
C GLU A 29 34.74 35.37 -21.64
N VAL A 30 34.17 36.40 -21.02
CA VAL A 30 33.00 37.15 -21.51
C VAL A 30 33.51 38.32 -22.30
N PRO A 31 33.13 38.51 -23.57
CA PRO A 31 33.43 39.75 -24.28
C PRO A 31 32.48 40.87 -23.87
N PRO A 32 32.93 42.16 -23.93
CA PRO A 32 32.18 43.30 -23.43
C PRO A 32 31.02 43.71 -24.30
N ALA A 33 30.00 44.21 -23.65
CA ALA A 33 28.71 44.64 -24.18
C ALA A 33 28.83 45.79 -25.20
N ALA A 34 28.08 45.65 -26.29
CA ALA A 34 27.69 46.79 -27.12
C ALA A 34 26.29 47.26 -26.67
N VAL A 35 26.25 48.56 -26.38
CA VAL A 35 25.04 49.31 -25.99
C VAL A 35 24.21 49.59 -27.25
N GLY A 36 22.89 49.37 -27.15
CA GLY A 36 21.92 49.97 -28.05
C GLY A 36 20.78 49.04 -28.46
N GLY A 37 19.57 49.32 -28.03
CA GLY A 37 18.35 48.71 -28.60
C GLY A 37 17.22 48.52 -27.59
N SER A 38 16.37 49.52 -27.48
CA SER A 38 15.05 49.50 -26.88
C SER A 38 14.20 48.35 -27.48
N GLY A 39 13.51 47.59 -26.61
CA GLY A 39 12.49 46.69 -27.11
C GLY A 39 12.06 45.63 -26.10
N GLU A 40 10.91 45.83 -25.55
CA GLU A 40 9.93 44.85 -25.09
C GLU A 40 10.38 43.66 -24.25
N SER A 41 10.09 43.76 -23.00
CA SER A 41 10.02 42.61 -22.08
C SER A 41 8.94 41.64 -22.54
N PRO A 42 9.21 40.32 -22.65
CA PRO A 42 8.14 39.35 -22.85
C PRO A 42 7.24 39.32 -21.61
N PRO A 43 5.91 39.14 -21.77
CA PRO A 43 5.01 39.10 -20.64
C PRO A 43 5.33 37.86 -19.81
N LEU A 44 5.49 38.07 -18.51
CA LEU A 44 5.44 37.04 -17.50
C LEU A 44 4.19 36.22 -17.73
N SER A 45 4.36 34.99 -18.22
CA SER A 45 3.29 34.01 -18.28
C SER A 45 2.78 33.83 -16.87
N THR A 46 1.62 34.44 -16.59
CA THR A 46 0.80 34.16 -15.43
C THR A 46 0.53 32.65 -15.45
N LEU A 47 1.23 31.93 -14.56
CA LEU A 47 0.83 30.58 -14.20
C LEU A 47 -0.60 30.70 -13.66
N SER A 48 -1.52 30.33 -14.51
CA SER A 48 -2.94 30.24 -14.17
C SER A 48 -3.06 29.22 -13.03
N VAL A 49 -3.21 29.71 -11.82
CA VAL A 49 -3.73 28.93 -10.69
C VAL A 49 -5.22 28.71 -10.95
N THR A 50 -5.48 27.84 -11.91
CA THR A 50 -6.83 27.45 -12.29
C THR A 50 -6.94 25.96 -12.12
N SER A 51 -7.36 25.47 -10.99
CA SER A 51 -7.96 24.12 -10.91
C SER A 51 -8.48 23.68 -9.54
N GLU A 52 -8.42 24.46 -8.48
CA GLU A 52 -9.05 24.01 -7.22
C GLU A 52 -10.51 24.43 -7.06
N GLN A 53 -10.95 25.45 -7.76
CA GLN A 53 -12.33 25.94 -7.67
C GLN A 53 -13.36 25.15 -8.47
N SER A 54 -12.94 24.36 -9.46
CA SER A 54 -13.88 23.61 -10.33
C SER A 54 -14.38 22.29 -9.71
N ARG A 55 -13.79 21.78 -8.65
CA ARG A 55 -14.19 20.50 -8.03
C ARG A 55 -15.19 20.64 -6.87
N SER A 56 -15.41 21.83 -6.36
CA SER A 56 -16.41 22.06 -5.32
C SER A 56 -17.84 22.12 -5.85
N SER A 57 -18.04 22.24 -7.18
CA SER A 57 -19.37 22.25 -7.80
C SER A 57 -20.08 20.89 -7.79
N ASP A 58 -19.35 19.80 -7.63
CA ASP A 58 -19.89 18.44 -7.71
C ASP A 58 -20.25 17.86 -6.33
N TYR A 59 -19.90 18.57 -5.23
CA TYR A 59 -20.25 18.12 -3.89
C TYR A 59 -21.74 18.36 -3.61
N VAL A 60 -22.43 17.29 -3.23
CA VAL A 60 -23.84 17.34 -2.81
C VAL A 60 -23.88 17.45 -1.29
N ILE A 61 -24.44 18.54 -0.80
CA ILE A 61 -24.62 18.83 0.63
C ILE A 61 -25.49 17.74 1.25
N GLY A 62 -25.12 17.30 2.44
CA GLY A 62 -25.89 16.30 3.18
C GLY A 62 -26.07 16.66 4.66
N PRO A 63 -26.77 15.80 5.42
CA PRO A 63 -26.94 15.97 6.86
C PRO A 63 -25.59 16.05 7.58
N GLU A 64 -25.55 16.81 8.68
CA GLU A 64 -24.38 17.07 9.52
C GLU A 64 -23.31 18.00 8.92
N ASP A 65 -23.35 18.33 7.62
CA ASP A 65 -22.43 19.29 7.03
C ASP A 65 -22.56 20.66 7.70
N VAL A 66 -21.44 21.37 7.80
CA VAL A 66 -21.41 22.74 8.32
C VAL A 66 -21.16 23.70 7.14
N LEU A 67 -22.10 24.62 6.96
CA LEU A 67 -22.09 25.60 5.87
C LEU A 67 -21.81 26.99 6.42
N ASP A 68 -20.93 27.73 5.74
CA ASP A 68 -20.76 29.16 5.91
C ASP A 68 -21.57 29.85 4.80
N ILE A 69 -22.57 30.64 5.21
CA ILE A 69 -23.40 31.41 4.32
C ILE A 69 -23.09 32.89 4.56
N ASP A 70 -22.61 33.54 3.51
CA ASP A 70 -22.28 34.97 3.54
C ASP A 70 -23.19 35.75 2.59
N VAL A 71 -23.75 36.85 3.08
CA VAL A 71 -24.63 37.72 2.30
C VAL A 71 -23.96 39.08 2.17
N PHE A 72 -23.62 39.45 0.95
CA PHE A 72 -22.91 40.69 0.66
C PHE A 72 -23.67 41.91 1.17
N ASN A 73 -22.96 42.79 1.90
CA ASN A 73 -23.50 44.00 2.54
C ASN A 73 -24.59 43.78 3.61
N VAL A 74 -24.83 42.52 4.05
CA VAL A 74 -25.83 42.23 5.11
C VAL A 74 -25.20 41.27 6.14
N PRO A 75 -24.32 41.79 7.02
CA PRO A 75 -23.60 40.93 7.98
C PRO A 75 -24.52 40.25 9.00
N GLU A 76 -25.72 40.79 9.25
CA GLU A 76 -26.71 40.20 10.15
C GLU A 76 -27.26 38.86 9.64
N LEU A 77 -27.19 38.60 8.33
CA LEU A 77 -27.61 37.34 7.70
C LEU A 77 -26.46 36.37 7.47
N THR A 78 -25.22 36.85 7.60
CA THR A 78 -24.04 35.99 7.51
C THR A 78 -23.95 35.06 8.70
N LYS A 79 -23.94 33.74 8.46
CA LYS A 79 -24.01 32.75 9.53
C LYS A 79 -23.37 31.42 9.14
N THR A 80 -22.68 30.80 10.10
CA THR A 80 -22.34 29.41 10.05
C THR A 80 -23.51 28.56 10.55
N VAL A 81 -23.97 27.60 9.75
CA VAL A 81 -25.10 26.72 10.06
C VAL A 81 -24.76 25.27 9.80
N ARG A 82 -25.28 24.38 10.66
CA ARG A 82 -25.21 22.93 10.45
C ARG A 82 -26.47 22.45 9.76
N VAL A 83 -26.33 21.57 8.80
CA VAL A 83 -27.46 20.89 8.15
C VAL A 83 -28.04 19.88 9.15
N ALA A 84 -29.31 20.02 9.48
CA ALA A 84 -29.97 19.08 10.37
C ALA A 84 -30.17 17.71 9.74
N ASN A 85 -30.55 16.71 10.56
CA ASN A 85 -30.74 15.33 10.09
C ASN A 85 -31.89 15.20 9.06
N ASP A 86 -32.84 16.12 9.08
CA ASP A 86 -33.91 16.21 8.08
C ASP A 86 -33.46 16.88 6.75
N GLY A 87 -32.19 17.29 6.69
CA GLY A 87 -31.58 17.92 5.51
C GLY A 87 -31.85 19.43 5.42
N THR A 88 -32.44 20.07 6.46
CA THR A 88 -32.72 21.50 6.44
C THR A 88 -31.66 22.31 7.16
N ILE A 89 -31.58 23.61 6.82
CA ILE A 89 -30.82 24.64 7.54
C ILE A 89 -31.79 25.71 8.06
N SER A 90 -31.50 26.29 9.21
CA SER A 90 -32.31 27.36 9.79
C SER A 90 -31.63 28.71 9.58
N LEU A 91 -32.30 29.59 8.80
CA LEU A 91 -31.79 30.89 8.42
C LEU A 91 -32.78 32.02 8.90
N ALA A 92 -32.21 33.18 9.23
CA ALA A 92 -33.00 34.34 9.58
C ALA A 92 -33.88 34.74 8.39
N LEU A 93 -35.09 35.17 8.68
CA LEU A 93 -36.15 35.60 7.74
C LEU A 93 -36.73 34.48 6.87
N LEU A 94 -35.96 33.44 6.52
CA LEU A 94 -36.39 32.33 5.64
C LEU A 94 -36.92 31.12 6.42
N GLY A 95 -36.59 31.01 7.72
CA GLY A 95 -36.89 29.79 8.50
C GLY A 95 -36.11 28.58 8.03
N HIS A 96 -36.80 27.44 7.85
CA HIS A 96 -36.20 26.22 7.41
C HIS A 96 -36.10 26.15 5.88
N VAL A 97 -34.89 25.88 5.38
CA VAL A 97 -34.57 25.74 3.95
C VAL A 97 -33.93 24.41 3.69
N GLN A 98 -34.42 23.68 2.70
CA GLN A 98 -33.82 22.43 2.28
C GLN A 98 -32.41 22.66 1.68
N ALA A 99 -31.40 22.10 2.30
CA ALA A 99 -30.01 22.18 1.84
C ALA A 99 -29.46 20.81 1.35
N ALA A 100 -29.84 19.74 2.05
CA ALA A 100 -29.40 18.40 1.63
C ALA A 100 -29.97 18.02 0.27
N GLY A 101 -29.12 17.37 -0.56
CA GLY A 101 -29.44 17.00 -1.94
C GLY A 101 -29.13 18.10 -2.96
N CYS A 102 -28.77 19.31 -2.52
CA CYS A 102 -28.35 20.39 -3.40
C CYS A 102 -26.82 20.52 -3.45
N THR A 103 -26.30 21.01 -4.57
CA THR A 103 -24.92 21.52 -4.61
C THR A 103 -24.86 22.90 -3.95
N THR A 104 -23.67 23.37 -3.59
CA THR A 104 -23.45 24.72 -3.04
C THR A 104 -24.01 25.79 -3.97
N GLU A 105 -23.86 25.62 -5.28
CA GLU A 105 -24.35 26.53 -6.30
C GLU A 105 -25.90 26.53 -6.41
N GLN A 106 -26.51 25.36 -6.30
CA GLN A 106 -27.98 25.27 -6.27
C GLN A 106 -28.57 25.91 -5.03
N LEU A 107 -27.96 25.66 -3.86
CA LEU A 107 -28.38 26.28 -2.60
C LEU A 107 -28.20 27.79 -2.66
N ARG A 108 -27.08 28.30 -3.18
CA ARG A 108 -26.84 29.74 -3.37
C ARG A 108 -27.97 30.39 -4.16
N LYS A 109 -28.31 29.85 -5.33
CA LYS A 109 -29.40 30.39 -6.20
C LYS A 109 -30.74 30.35 -5.51
N GLU A 110 -31.04 29.32 -4.75
CA GLU A 110 -32.30 29.20 -4.00
C GLU A 110 -32.38 30.21 -2.88
N LEU A 111 -31.29 30.50 -2.16
CA LEU A 111 -31.23 31.51 -1.12
C LEU A 111 -31.37 32.92 -1.71
N GLU A 112 -30.67 33.22 -2.81
CA GLU A 112 -30.81 34.51 -3.52
C GLU A 112 -32.24 34.73 -3.98
N ARG A 113 -32.90 33.71 -4.54
CA ARG A 113 -34.29 33.79 -4.96
C ARG A 113 -35.25 34.05 -3.80
N ARG A 114 -35.11 33.36 -2.66
CA ARG A 114 -35.99 33.48 -1.50
C ARG A 114 -35.81 34.81 -0.80
N TRP A 115 -34.60 35.27 -0.53
CA TRP A 115 -34.34 36.58 0.06
C TRP A 115 -34.75 37.71 -0.89
N GLY A 116 -34.54 37.56 -2.20
CA GLY A 116 -34.92 38.56 -3.21
C GLY A 116 -36.41 38.74 -3.40
N GLN A 117 -37.24 37.72 -3.07
CA GLN A 117 -38.69 37.83 -3.19
C GLN A 117 -39.38 38.75 -2.15
N SER A 118 -38.80 38.84 -0.94
CA SER A 118 -39.53 39.46 0.17
C SER A 118 -38.69 40.35 1.10
N TYR A 119 -37.36 40.26 1.03
CA TYR A 119 -36.53 40.87 2.08
C TYR A 119 -35.38 41.75 1.57
N LEU A 120 -34.78 41.44 0.43
CA LEU A 120 -33.59 42.13 -0.07
C LEU A 120 -33.73 42.47 -1.56
N GLU A 121 -33.21 43.62 -1.95
CA GLU A 121 -33.05 43.95 -3.37
C GLU A 121 -31.72 43.36 -3.91
N ASN A 122 -31.83 42.43 -4.85
CA ASN A 122 -30.69 41.87 -5.54
C ASN A 122 -29.60 41.22 -4.62
N PRO A 123 -29.97 40.28 -3.71
CA PRO A 123 -29.04 39.70 -2.77
C PRO A 123 -27.96 38.91 -3.47
N GLN A 124 -26.71 39.11 -3.08
CA GLN A 124 -25.56 38.28 -3.52
C GLN A 124 -25.16 37.39 -2.35
N VAL A 125 -25.30 36.08 -2.55
CA VAL A 125 -25.06 35.09 -1.51
C VAL A 125 -23.85 34.23 -1.91
N THR A 126 -23.03 33.93 -0.94
CA THR A 126 -21.92 32.93 -1.09
C THR A 126 -22.19 31.80 -0.12
N VAL A 127 -22.03 30.56 -0.59
CA VAL A 127 -22.19 29.33 0.21
C VAL A 127 -20.92 28.50 0.13
N PHE A 128 -20.29 28.27 1.28
CA PHE A 128 -19.13 27.38 1.39
C PHE A 128 -19.43 26.24 2.36
N VAL A 129 -18.95 25.05 2.04
CA VAL A 129 -18.92 23.93 2.98
C VAL A 129 -17.67 24.05 3.83
N ARG A 130 -17.86 24.38 5.11
CA ARG A 130 -16.78 24.51 6.09
C ARG A 130 -16.30 23.15 6.59
N GLU A 131 -17.25 22.28 6.92
CA GLU A 131 -16.99 20.93 7.40
C GLU A 131 -17.84 19.93 6.62
N PHE A 132 -17.18 18.88 6.11
CA PHE A 132 -17.81 17.84 5.31
C PHE A 132 -18.03 16.61 6.20
N HIS A 133 -19.27 16.22 6.46
CA HIS A 133 -19.62 15.06 7.29
C HIS A 133 -20.59 14.09 6.61
N ALA A 134 -21.22 14.53 5.54
CA ALA A 134 -22.31 13.79 4.91
C ALA A 134 -21.87 12.61 4.05
N GLN A 135 -20.59 12.53 3.67
CA GLN A 135 -20.10 11.55 2.71
C GLN A 135 -18.90 10.73 3.25
N PRO A 136 -19.08 9.99 4.36
CA PRO A 136 -18.01 9.19 4.91
C PRO A 136 -17.73 7.92 4.09
N VAL A 137 -16.45 7.52 4.04
CA VAL A 137 -15.96 6.24 3.54
C VAL A 137 -15.12 5.58 4.62
N SER A 138 -15.36 4.31 4.87
CA SER A 138 -14.59 3.52 5.85
C SER A 138 -13.42 2.82 5.17
N VAL A 139 -12.20 3.01 5.67
CA VAL A 139 -11.01 2.30 5.19
C VAL A 139 -10.44 1.46 6.32
N ILE A 140 -10.38 0.15 6.11
CA ILE A 140 -9.96 -0.82 7.13
C ILE A 140 -8.93 -1.81 6.57
N GLY A 141 -8.30 -2.57 7.47
CA GLY A 141 -7.35 -3.63 7.11
C GLY A 141 -5.91 -3.16 7.04
N ALA A 142 -5.15 -3.65 6.05
CA ALA A 142 -3.71 -3.43 5.93
C ALA A 142 -3.36 -2.10 5.24
N VAL A 143 -3.83 -1.00 5.79
CA VAL A 143 -3.48 0.38 5.42
C VAL A 143 -2.72 1.04 6.56
N GLU A 144 -1.95 2.08 6.27
CA GLU A 144 -1.13 2.77 7.29
C GLU A 144 -1.99 3.45 8.36
N ARG A 145 -3.08 4.08 7.95
CA ARG A 145 -4.02 4.76 8.84
C ARG A 145 -5.45 4.32 8.55
N PRO A 146 -5.92 3.21 9.15
CA PRO A 146 -7.31 2.82 9.05
C PRO A 146 -8.22 3.83 9.76
N GLY A 147 -9.41 4.09 9.21
CA GLY A 147 -10.34 5.07 9.77
C GLY A 147 -11.47 5.43 8.82
N ILE A 148 -12.22 6.45 9.19
CA ILE A 148 -13.28 7.03 8.39
C ILE A 148 -12.73 8.28 7.70
N TYR A 149 -12.96 8.39 6.40
CA TYR A 149 -12.51 9.49 5.55
C TYR A 149 -13.71 10.15 4.89
N GLU A 150 -13.73 11.46 4.87
CA GLU A 150 -14.82 12.24 4.29
C GLU A 150 -14.50 12.61 2.84
N LEU A 151 -15.43 12.30 1.94
CA LEU A 151 -15.30 12.63 0.53
C LEU A 151 -15.70 14.09 0.28
N ARG A 152 -14.79 14.86 -0.30
CA ARG A 152 -15.03 16.24 -0.73
C ARG A 152 -15.36 16.35 -2.23
N GLY A 153 -15.80 15.25 -2.82
CA GLY A 153 -16.10 15.10 -4.24
C GLY A 153 -15.76 13.70 -4.75
N PRO A 154 -15.92 13.43 -6.05
CA PRO A 154 -15.60 12.15 -6.65
C PRO A 154 -14.15 11.74 -6.36
N ARG A 155 -13.93 10.54 -5.87
CA ARG A 155 -12.61 9.99 -5.55
C ARG A 155 -12.51 8.56 -6.02
N THR A 156 -11.33 8.21 -6.51
CA THR A 156 -11.00 6.85 -6.93
C THR A 156 -10.43 6.03 -5.77
N LEU A 157 -10.41 4.71 -5.93
CA LEU A 157 -9.86 3.78 -4.94
C LEU A 157 -8.42 4.10 -4.57
N ILE A 158 -7.56 4.41 -5.56
CA ILE A 158 -6.15 4.76 -5.30
C ILE A 158 -6.04 6.07 -4.50
N GLU A 159 -6.88 7.06 -4.78
CA GLU A 159 -6.87 8.31 -4.02
C GLU A 159 -7.27 8.08 -2.56
N ILE A 160 -8.29 7.26 -2.30
CA ILE A 160 -8.70 6.90 -0.94
C ILE A 160 -7.60 6.16 -0.19
N LEU A 161 -6.95 5.18 -0.83
CA LEU A 161 -5.79 4.49 -0.24
C LEU A 161 -4.66 5.48 0.07
N SER A 162 -4.42 6.45 -0.79
CA SER A 162 -3.40 7.49 -0.58
C SER A 162 -3.75 8.38 0.61
N MET A 163 -5.03 8.77 0.78
CA MET A 163 -5.51 9.51 1.95
C MET A 163 -5.31 8.71 3.25
N ALA A 164 -5.47 7.37 3.19
CA ALA A 164 -5.19 6.47 4.31
C ALA A 164 -3.67 6.27 4.58
N GLY A 165 -2.80 7.03 3.91
CA GLY A 165 -1.34 6.92 4.07
C GLY A 165 -0.70 5.81 3.24
N GLY A 166 -1.48 5.19 2.36
CA GLY A 166 -1.05 4.04 1.56
C GLY A 166 -1.19 2.71 2.31
N LEU A 167 -0.53 1.70 1.79
CA LEU A 167 -0.53 0.36 2.35
C LEU A 167 0.39 0.27 3.58
N ALA A 168 0.01 -0.54 4.54
CA ALA A 168 0.79 -0.74 5.77
C ALA A 168 2.18 -1.31 5.45
N LYS A 169 3.23 -0.72 6.07
CA LYS A 169 4.63 -1.09 5.84
C LYS A 169 5.20 -1.99 6.93
N LEU A 170 4.76 -1.81 8.17
CA LEU A 170 5.30 -2.48 9.34
C LEU A 170 4.25 -3.36 10.03
N GLY A 171 4.61 -4.61 10.27
CA GLY A 171 3.85 -5.54 11.12
C GLY A 171 2.59 -6.16 10.49
N THR A 172 1.98 -5.52 9.52
CA THR A 172 0.77 -6.00 8.86
C THR A 172 0.90 -5.78 7.36
N ALA A 173 1.72 -6.61 6.70
CA ALA A 173 1.88 -6.51 5.26
C ALA A 173 0.52 -6.64 4.55
N PRO A 174 0.25 -5.85 3.51
CA PRO A 174 -0.97 -5.97 2.74
C PRO A 174 -1.01 -7.31 2.01
N GLY A 175 -2.20 -7.88 1.96
CA GLY A 175 -2.49 -9.06 1.16
C GLY A 175 -2.68 -8.68 -0.31
N ARG A 176 -3.27 -9.61 -1.06
CA ARG A 176 -3.38 -9.50 -2.52
C ARG A 176 -4.68 -8.87 -2.98
N THR A 177 -5.63 -8.72 -2.09
CA THR A 177 -7.00 -8.37 -2.42
C THR A 177 -7.47 -7.14 -1.65
N ILE A 178 -8.12 -6.24 -2.36
CA ILE A 178 -8.92 -5.16 -1.77
C ILE A 178 -10.38 -5.53 -2.01
N VAL A 179 -11.19 -5.43 -0.98
CA VAL A 179 -12.64 -5.63 -1.07
C VAL A 179 -13.30 -4.28 -0.87
N VAL A 180 -14.07 -3.85 -1.86
CA VAL A 180 -14.93 -2.67 -1.75
C VAL A 180 -16.36 -3.16 -1.56
N THR A 181 -16.98 -2.77 -0.46
CA THR A 181 -18.39 -3.08 -0.15
C THR A 181 -19.21 -1.82 -0.29
N ARG A 182 -20.28 -1.87 -1.07
CA ARG A 182 -21.15 -0.74 -1.36
C ARG A 182 -22.59 -1.01 -0.88
N ARG A 183 -23.09 -0.09 -0.05
CA ARG A 183 -24.48 -0.16 0.37
C ARG A 183 -25.39 0.07 -0.85
N GLY A 184 -26.27 -0.91 -1.17
CA GLY A 184 -27.14 -0.86 -2.35
C GLY A 184 -26.56 -1.50 -3.61
N GLY A 185 -25.33 -2.03 -3.53
CA GLY A 185 -24.67 -2.77 -4.62
C GLY A 185 -24.00 -1.89 -5.66
N PHE A 186 -23.35 -2.56 -6.62
CA PHE A 186 -22.58 -1.89 -7.68
C PHE A 186 -23.41 -1.61 -8.95
N GLY A 187 -24.62 -2.21 -9.07
CA GLY A 187 -25.46 -2.03 -10.24
C GLY A 187 -24.83 -2.57 -11.54
N GLU A 188 -25.49 -2.31 -12.67
CA GLU A 188 -24.99 -2.69 -14.01
C GLU A 188 -23.89 -1.76 -14.55
N GLU A 189 -23.64 -0.65 -13.88
CA GLU A 189 -22.63 0.35 -14.29
C GLU A 189 -21.19 -0.15 -14.11
N LEU A 190 -20.96 -1.18 -13.26
CA LEU A 190 -19.64 -1.71 -13.01
C LEU A 190 -19.18 -2.63 -14.14
N GLN A 191 -18.25 -2.16 -14.96
CA GLN A 191 -17.59 -3.00 -15.94
C GLN A 191 -16.49 -3.85 -15.27
N LEU A 192 -16.74 -5.17 -15.23
CA LEU A 192 -15.76 -6.10 -14.68
C LEU A 192 -14.57 -6.24 -15.64
N VAL A 193 -13.37 -5.97 -15.13
CA VAL A 193 -12.10 -6.12 -15.85
C VAL A 193 -11.26 -7.24 -15.24
N ALA A 194 -10.23 -7.67 -15.95
CA ALA A 194 -9.32 -8.71 -15.45
C ALA A 194 -8.68 -8.30 -14.11
N GLY A 195 -8.80 -9.14 -13.09
CA GLY A 195 -8.33 -8.84 -11.73
C GLY A 195 -9.36 -8.22 -10.80
N MET A 196 -10.62 -8.15 -11.27
CA MET A 196 -11.80 -7.77 -10.50
C MET A 196 -12.79 -8.92 -10.47
N ASN A 197 -13.31 -9.23 -9.29
CA ASN A 197 -14.34 -10.25 -9.11
C ASN A 197 -15.51 -9.65 -8.31
N LEU A 198 -16.72 -9.84 -8.81
CA LEU A 198 -17.93 -9.48 -8.07
C LEU A 198 -18.30 -10.63 -7.13
N VAL A 199 -18.34 -10.37 -5.84
CA VAL A 199 -18.71 -11.34 -4.79
C VAL A 199 -20.06 -10.92 -4.21
N GLY A 200 -21.15 -11.48 -4.78
CA GLY A 200 -22.50 -11.00 -4.47
C GLY A 200 -22.83 -9.69 -5.19
N ALA A 201 -23.92 -9.03 -4.78
CA ALA A 201 -24.35 -7.77 -5.42
C ALA A 201 -23.63 -6.54 -4.86
N ASP A 202 -23.05 -6.63 -3.66
CA ASP A 202 -22.60 -5.52 -2.85
C ASP A 202 -21.08 -5.46 -2.66
N LYS A 203 -20.33 -6.47 -3.13
CA LYS A 203 -18.88 -6.58 -2.90
C LYS A 203 -18.12 -6.82 -4.18
N VAL A 204 -17.07 -6.06 -4.36
CA VAL A 204 -16.09 -6.22 -5.43
C VAL A 204 -14.74 -6.50 -4.85
N GLU A 205 -14.13 -7.59 -5.28
CA GLU A 205 -12.74 -7.92 -4.97
C GLU A 205 -11.83 -7.44 -6.10
N ILE A 206 -10.79 -6.70 -5.76
CA ILE A 206 -9.83 -6.13 -6.69
C ILE A 206 -8.44 -6.65 -6.33
N ASN A 207 -7.72 -7.17 -7.33
CA ASN A 207 -6.35 -7.58 -7.13
C ASN A 207 -5.43 -6.37 -6.93
N LEU A 208 -4.81 -6.27 -5.76
CA LEU A 208 -3.99 -5.14 -5.35
C LEU A 208 -2.77 -4.93 -6.26
N GLN A 209 -2.10 -6.00 -6.67
CA GLN A 209 -0.93 -5.90 -7.55
C GLN A 209 -1.31 -5.37 -8.93
N ARG A 210 -2.40 -5.87 -9.49
CA ARG A 210 -2.90 -5.36 -10.77
C ARG A 210 -3.32 -3.90 -10.66
N LEU A 211 -4.00 -3.51 -9.60
CA LEU A 211 -4.38 -2.13 -9.36
C LEU A 211 -3.18 -1.17 -9.34
N LEU A 212 -2.06 -1.59 -8.72
CA LEU A 212 -0.89 -0.72 -8.55
C LEU A 212 0.07 -0.75 -9.76
N TYR A 213 0.21 -1.89 -10.43
CA TYR A 213 1.26 -2.10 -11.43
C TYR A 213 0.73 -2.32 -12.85
N SER A 214 -0.55 -2.70 -13.04
CA SER A 214 -1.13 -2.74 -14.37
C SER A 214 -1.63 -1.35 -14.80
N ARG A 215 -1.64 -1.12 -16.10
CA ARG A 215 -2.23 0.12 -16.67
C ARG A 215 -3.74 0.00 -16.91
N GLU A 216 -4.39 -0.94 -16.27
CA GLU A 216 -5.83 -1.18 -16.42
C GLU A 216 -6.62 -0.14 -15.61
N ALA A 217 -7.04 0.93 -16.24
CA ALA A 217 -7.78 2.02 -15.61
C ALA A 217 -9.09 1.56 -14.95
N GLY A 218 -9.72 0.49 -15.45
CA GLY A 218 -10.97 -0.05 -14.92
C GLY A 218 -10.87 -0.67 -13.51
N LEU A 219 -9.66 -0.98 -13.02
CA LEU A 219 -9.48 -1.46 -11.65
C LEU A 219 -9.55 -0.33 -10.61
N ASN A 220 -9.28 0.90 -11.01
CA ASN A 220 -9.33 2.08 -10.15
C ASN A 220 -10.73 2.67 -10.14
N ILE A 221 -11.66 1.98 -9.49
CA ILE A 221 -13.07 2.34 -9.44
C ILE A 221 -13.32 3.62 -8.64
N ASP A 222 -14.43 4.30 -8.97
CA ASP A 222 -14.92 5.43 -8.18
C ASP A 222 -15.54 4.95 -6.88
N ILE A 223 -15.11 5.56 -5.79
CA ILE A 223 -15.61 5.30 -4.45
C ILE A 223 -16.77 6.25 -4.17
N LYS A 224 -17.87 5.67 -3.74
CA LYS A 224 -19.10 6.43 -3.38
C LYS A 224 -19.21 6.59 -1.85
N PRO A 225 -19.99 7.57 -1.39
CA PRO A 225 -20.28 7.73 0.02
C PRO A 225 -20.81 6.43 0.65
N PHE A 226 -20.40 6.18 1.89
CA PHE A 226 -20.74 4.99 2.68
C PHE A 226 -20.13 3.67 2.15
N ASP A 227 -19.23 3.71 1.15
CA ASP A 227 -18.46 2.54 0.78
C ASP A 227 -17.50 2.15 1.91
N THR A 228 -17.23 0.85 2.01
CA THR A 228 -16.19 0.31 2.89
C THR A 228 -15.09 -0.30 2.05
N VAL A 229 -13.89 0.23 2.16
CA VAL A 229 -12.68 -0.27 1.52
C VAL A 229 -11.91 -1.12 2.53
N SER A 230 -11.80 -2.41 2.29
CA SER A 230 -11.06 -3.35 3.14
C SER A 230 -9.85 -3.90 2.41
N VAL A 231 -8.66 -3.59 2.90
CA VAL A 231 -7.41 -4.17 2.39
C VAL A 231 -7.09 -5.43 3.16
N SER A 232 -7.02 -6.58 2.48
CA SER A 232 -6.68 -7.86 3.11
C SER A 232 -5.28 -7.80 3.72
N ARG A 233 -5.05 -8.62 4.75
CA ARG A 233 -3.71 -8.86 5.30
C ARG A 233 -3.04 -9.95 4.51
N ALA A 234 -1.71 -9.87 4.38
CA ALA A 234 -0.95 -10.93 3.76
C ALA A 234 -0.99 -12.20 4.62
N ASP A 235 -1.08 -13.31 3.94
CA ASP A 235 -0.96 -14.62 4.57
C ASP A 235 0.47 -14.85 5.07
N ILE A 236 0.61 -15.63 6.14
CA ILE A 236 1.89 -15.95 6.77
C ILE A 236 2.06 -17.46 6.78
N VAL A 237 3.27 -17.92 6.43
CA VAL A 237 3.70 -19.31 6.63
C VAL A 237 4.78 -19.32 7.70
N TYR A 238 4.73 -20.29 8.59
CA TYR A 238 5.69 -20.44 9.66
C TYR A 238 6.70 -21.55 9.34
N VAL A 239 7.99 -21.27 9.52
CA VAL A 239 9.05 -22.27 9.46
C VAL A 239 9.69 -22.37 10.84
N VAL A 240 9.62 -23.55 11.43
CA VAL A 240 10.08 -23.76 12.81
C VAL A 240 10.93 -25.03 12.94
N GLY A 241 11.76 -25.08 13.96
CA GLY A 241 12.64 -26.21 14.24
C GLY A 241 14.07 -25.95 13.82
N ASP A 242 14.73 -26.95 13.24
CA ASP A 242 16.18 -26.93 13.00
C ASP A 242 16.54 -26.31 11.62
N VAL A 243 16.17 -25.04 11.49
CA VAL A 243 16.51 -24.16 10.37
C VAL A 243 17.37 -23.01 10.86
N LYS A 244 18.10 -22.34 9.99
CA LYS A 244 18.99 -21.23 10.38
C LYS A 244 18.21 -20.02 10.92
N ARG A 245 17.08 -19.70 10.29
CA ARG A 245 16.22 -18.57 10.68
C ARG A 245 14.78 -19.03 10.83
N PRO A 246 14.38 -19.54 12.01
CA PRO A 246 12.98 -19.87 12.28
C PRO A 246 12.16 -18.58 12.41
N GLY A 247 10.90 -18.62 11.93
CA GLY A 247 10.00 -17.46 12.00
C GLY A 247 8.79 -17.58 11.11
N GLY A 248 7.99 -16.49 11.09
CA GLY A 248 6.88 -16.31 10.16
C GLY A 248 7.34 -15.56 8.92
N PHE A 249 6.96 -16.05 7.75
CA PHE A 249 7.30 -15.46 6.45
C PHE A 249 6.02 -15.07 5.72
N VAL A 250 5.97 -13.83 5.29
CA VAL A 250 4.81 -13.23 4.64
C VAL A 250 4.75 -13.67 3.17
N LEU A 251 3.55 -14.07 2.73
CA LEU A 251 3.25 -14.42 1.32
C LEU A 251 2.82 -13.15 0.54
N ALA A 252 3.60 -12.07 0.58
CA ALA A 252 3.15 -10.77 0.05
C ALA A 252 2.78 -10.82 -1.44
N ASP A 253 3.63 -11.42 -2.30
CA ASP A 253 3.51 -11.33 -3.76
C ASP A 253 3.38 -12.68 -4.47
N ARG A 254 3.37 -13.79 -3.74
CA ARG A 254 3.40 -15.13 -4.32
C ARG A 254 2.07 -15.82 -4.12
N GLU A 255 1.53 -16.38 -5.19
CA GLU A 255 0.27 -17.15 -5.11
C GLU A 255 0.44 -18.35 -4.19
N ASN A 256 1.58 -19.03 -4.32
CA ASN A 256 1.90 -20.20 -3.53
C ASN A 256 3.39 -20.14 -3.12
N LEU A 257 3.65 -20.46 -1.88
CA LEU A 257 5.00 -20.64 -1.36
C LEU A 257 5.28 -22.14 -1.28
N THR A 258 6.32 -22.62 -1.95
CA THR A 258 6.71 -24.03 -1.86
C THR A 258 7.59 -24.28 -0.64
N VAL A 259 7.73 -25.56 -0.26
CA VAL A 259 8.61 -25.96 0.85
C VAL A 259 10.05 -25.54 0.61
N LEU A 260 10.57 -25.65 -0.62
CA LEU A 260 11.93 -25.20 -0.95
C LEU A 260 12.08 -23.68 -0.82
N GLN A 261 11.09 -22.94 -1.26
CA GLN A 261 11.11 -21.49 -1.14
C GLN A 261 11.02 -21.03 0.33
N ALA A 262 10.18 -21.70 1.14
CA ALA A 262 10.10 -21.43 2.58
C ALA A 262 11.42 -21.71 3.30
N LEU A 263 12.09 -22.82 2.95
CA LEU A 263 13.42 -23.13 3.46
C LEU A 263 14.47 -22.10 3.01
N ALA A 264 14.39 -21.60 1.77
CA ALA A 264 15.28 -20.54 1.29
C ALA A 264 15.10 -19.24 2.09
N LEU A 265 13.85 -18.85 2.38
CA LEU A 265 13.54 -17.70 3.25
C LEU A 265 14.05 -17.90 4.69
N ALA A 266 14.03 -19.15 5.17
CA ALA A 266 14.59 -19.53 6.48
C ALA A 266 16.13 -19.72 6.45
N GLU A 267 16.82 -19.26 5.38
CA GLU A 267 18.27 -19.36 5.18
C GLU A 267 18.79 -20.81 5.16
N GLY A 268 17.88 -21.76 4.95
CA GLY A 268 18.19 -23.17 4.84
C GLY A 268 18.21 -23.94 6.17
N LEU A 269 18.62 -25.19 6.09
CA LEU A 269 18.64 -26.14 7.19
C LEU A 269 19.95 -26.05 7.98
N ASN A 270 19.85 -26.28 9.29
CA ASN A 270 21.03 -26.54 10.11
C ASN A 270 21.64 -27.94 9.80
N GLY A 271 22.91 -28.15 10.14
CA GLY A 271 23.59 -29.41 9.95
C GLY A 271 22.97 -30.59 10.71
N THR A 272 22.29 -30.28 11.83
CA THR A 272 21.64 -31.25 12.72
C THR A 272 20.22 -31.62 12.28
N ALA A 273 19.69 -30.95 11.25
CA ALA A 273 18.30 -31.13 10.81
C ALA A 273 18.00 -32.56 10.34
N SER A 274 16.84 -33.07 10.76
CA SER A 274 16.31 -34.37 10.31
C SER A 274 15.50 -34.16 9.02
N LYS A 275 16.17 -34.22 7.89
CA LYS A 275 15.58 -33.94 6.56
C LYS A 275 14.47 -34.91 6.14
N ARG A 276 14.42 -36.13 6.73
CA ARG A 276 13.42 -37.14 6.38
C ARG A 276 12.17 -37.11 7.22
N GLN A 277 12.18 -36.33 8.33
CA GLN A 277 11.10 -36.28 9.31
C GLN A 277 10.44 -34.90 9.37
N ALA A 278 10.69 -34.07 8.38
CA ALA A 278 9.99 -32.78 8.28
C ALA A 278 8.51 -33.02 7.99
N ARG A 279 7.67 -32.08 8.39
CA ARG A 279 6.23 -32.15 8.18
C ARG A 279 5.63 -30.78 8.06
N ILE A 280 4.59 -30.68 7.24
CA ILE A 280 3.72 -29.51 7.18
C ILE A 280 2.57 -29.77 8.14
N ILE A 281 2.34 -28.84 9.05
CA ILE A 281 1.24 -28.87 9.99
C ILE A 281 0.21 -27.84 9.46
N ARG A 282 -0.92 -28.34 9.02
CA ARG A 282 -2.02 -27.56 8.48
C ARG A 282 -3.21 -27.62 9.42
N ARG A 283 -3.79 -26.45 9.70
CA ARG A 283 -5.04 -26.36 10.45
C ARG A 283 -6.19 -26.19 9.46
N SER A 284 -7.15 -27.08 9.48
CA SER A 284 -8.37 -26.99 8.69
C SER A 284 -9.35 -25.98 9.30
N ALA A 285 -10.35 -25.55 8.52
CA ALA A 285 -11.37 -24.59 8.98
C ALA A 285 -12.20 -25.09 10.18
N ASP A 286 -12.36 -26.42 10.34
CA ASP A 286 -13.02 -27.10 11.44
C ASP A 286 -12.17 -27.14 12.74
N GLY A 287 -10.96 -26.58 12.71
CA GLY A 287 -10.01 -26.60 13.81
C GLY A 287 -9.16 -27.87 13.91
N SER A 288 -9.39 -28.87 13.07
CA SER A 288 -8.58 -30.09 13.01
C SER A 288 -7.17 -29.80 12.53
N ARG A 289 -6.21 -30.59 13.02
CA ARG A 289 -4.79 -30.51 12.63
C ARG A 289 -4.42 -31.68 11.75
N THR A 290 -3.97 -31.39 10.58
CA THR A 290 -3.44 -32.39 9.62
C THR A 290 -1.91 -32.27 9.55
N GLU A 291 -1.20 -33.40 9.65
CA GLU A 291 0.24 -33.47 9.48
C GLU A 291 0.57 -34.16 8.14
N ILE A 292 1.23 -33.44 7.27
CA ILE A 292 1.68 -33.93 5.95
C ILE A 292 3.17 -34.19 6.04
N PRO A 293 3.64 -35.45 5.98
CA PRO A 293 5.06 -35.77 6.06
C PRO A 293 5.79 -35.31 4.79
N VAL A 294 6.97 -34.72 4.96
CA VAL A 294 7.81 -34.22 3.87
C VAL A 294 9.22 -34.77 3.97
N ASP A 295 9.65 -35.51 2.99
CA ASP A 295 11.06 -35.92 2.88
C ASP A 295 11.88 -34.86 2.15
N LEU A 296 12.46 -33.93 2.92
CA LEU A 296 13.28 -32.85 2.37
C LEU A 296 14.51 -33.36 1.61
N THR A 297 14.97 -34.59 1.87
CA THR A 297 16.07 -35.17 1.11
C THR A 297 15.65 -35.48 -0.33
N LYS A 298 14.44 -35.99 -0.51
CA LYS A 298 13.91 -36.27 -1.84
C LYS A 298 13.56 -34.98 -2.59
N VAL A 299 12.94 -34.01 -1.90
CA VAL A 299 12.57 -32.72 -2.49
C VAL A 299 13.80 -31.95 -2.95
N LEU A 300 14.83 -31.83 -2.09
CA LEU A 300 16.09 -31.16 -2.41
C LEU A 300 16.86 -31.80 -3.57
N ASN A 301 16.71 -33.12 -3.77
CA ASN A 301 17.34 -33.87 -4.86
C ASN A 301 16.44 -33.96 -6.11
N GLY A 302 15.30 -33.31 -6.16
CA GLY A 302 14.36 -33.37 -7.28
C GLY A 302 13.70 -34.75 -7.48
N LYS A 303 13.73 -35.62 -6.45
CA LYS A 303 13.12 -36.96 -6.49
C LYS A 303 11.69 -37.02 -5.97
N SER A 304 11.17 -35.93 -5.48
CA SER A 304 9.79 -35.74 -5.04
C SER A 304 9.31 -34.35 -5.43
N GLN A 305 8.01 -34.22 -5.65
CA GLN A 305 7.38 -32.95 -5.94
C GLN A 305 7.60 -31.98 -4.77
N ASP A 306 7.87 -30.72 -5.07
CA ASP A 306 7.90 -29.63 -4.09
C ASP A 306 6.47 -29.25 -3.72
N LEU A 307 6.13 -29.41 -2.45
CA LEU A 307 4.78 -29.20 -1.96
C LEU A 307 4.51 -27.71 -1.72
N GLU A 308 3.29 -27.27 -2.03
CA GLU A 308 2.83 -25.93 -1.77
C GLU A 308 2.32 -25.78 -0.34
N LEU A 309 2.73 -24.68 0.29
CA LEU A 309 2.30 -24.28 1.61
C LEU A 309 1.10 -23.31 1.49
N ALA A 310 0.05 -23.60 2.21
CA ALA A 310 -1.11 -22.74 2.32
C ALA A 310 -0.91 -21.67 3.42
N ALA A 311 -1.80 -20.69 3.45
CA ALA A 311 -1.85 -19.70 4.52
C ALA A 311 -1.91 -20.36 5.91
N ASN A 312 -1.12 -19.85 6.84
CA ASN A 312 -0.99 -20.33 8.22
C ASN A 312 -0.43 -21.76 8.37
N ASP A 313 0.12 -22.37 7.31
CA ASP A 313 0.83 -23.63 7.43
C ASP A 313 2.12 -23.46 8.25
N ILE A 314 2.48 -24.50 8.99
CA ILE A 314 3.71 -24.57 9.76
C ILE A 314 4.60 -25.66 9.17
N LEU A 315 5.72 -25.29 8.55
CA LEU A 315 6.77 -26.23 8.16
C LEU A 315 7.63 -26.51 9.39
N PHE A 316 7.51 -27.70 9.95
CA PHE A 316 8.30 -28.14 11.09
C PHE A 316 9.45 -29.04 10.66
N VAL A 317 10.67 -28.66 11.04
CA VAL A 317 11.88 -29.43 10.76
C VAL A 317 12.49 -29.90 12.08
N PRO A 318 12.39 -31.19 12.47
CA PRO A 318 12.92 -31.65 13.74
C PRO A 318 14.44 -31.79 13.74
N VAL A 319 15.02 -31.78 14.93
CA VAL A 319 16.45 -32.09 15.15
C VAL A 319 16.69 -33.59 15.03
N SER A 320 17.75 -34.01 14.37
CA SER A 320 18.22 -35.40 14.36
C SER A 320 18.98 -35.70 15.64
N ALA A 321 18.40 -36.54 16.51
CA ALA A 321 19.00 -36.87 17.79
C ALA A 321 20.44 -37.42 17.66
N GLY A 322 20.70 -38.31 16.66
CA GLY A 322 22.03 -38.86 16.41
C GLY A 322 23.05 -37.78 16.01
N LYS A 323 22.67 -36.86 15.10
CA LYS A 323 23.58 -35.79 14.65
C LYS A 323 23.83 -34.76 15.77
N ALA A 324 22.81 -34.46 16.58
CA ALA A 324 22.95 -33.56 17.71
C ALA A 324 23.87 -34.11 18.79
N ALA A 325 23.80 -35.43 19.07
CA ALA A 325 24.71 -36.11 19.98
C ALA A 325 26.15 -36.13 19.46
N ALA A 326 26.32 -36.42 18.16
CA ALA A 326 27.65 -36.42 17.53
C ALA A 326 28.31 -35.03 17.55
N ARG A 327 27.54 -33.96 17.32
CA ARG A 327 28.05 -32.59 17.40
C ARG A 327 28.47 -32.20 18.82
N ARG A 328 27.67 -32.51 19.82
CA ARG A 328 28.03 -32.26 21.23
C ARG A 328 29.29 -33.04 21.64
N GLY A 329 29.40 -34.29 21.21
CA GLY A 329 30.59 -35.09 21.45
C GLY A 329 31.85 -34.49 20.78
N ALA A 330 31.76 -34.02 19.54
CA ALA A 330 32.88 -33.37 18.87
C ALA A 330 33.28 -32.04 19.55
N GLU A 331 32.33 -31.22 19.95
CA GLU A 331 32.58 -29.96 20.70
C GLU A 331 33.26 -30.26 22.06
N ALA A 332 32.85 -31.30 22.76
CA ALA A 332 33.45 -31.71 24.03
C ALA A 332 34.92 -32.19 23.82
N VAL A 333 35.19 -32.93 22.76
CA VAL A 333 36.56 -33.38 22.45
C VAL A 333 37.48 -32.23 22.07
N LEU A 334 36.99 -31.28 21.27
CA LEU A 334 37.72 -30.04 20.92
C LEU A 334 38.02 -29.17 22.15
N GLY A 335 37.03 -29.05 23.04
CA GLY A 335 37.18 -28.32 24.31
C GLY A 335 38.24 -28.91 25.23
N THR A 336 38.34 -30.27 25.31
CA THR A 336 39.35 -30.94 26.09
C THR A 336 40.74 -30.84 25.48
N LEU A 337 40.87 -30.91 24.13
CA LEU A 337 42.15 -30.75 23.44
C LEU A 337 42.72 -29.31 23.59
N SER A 338 41.87 -28.28 23.52
CA SER A 338 42.32 -26.90 23.75
C SER A 338 42.73 -26.64 25.19
N GLY A 339 42.10 -27.31 26.17
CA GLY A 339 42.50 -27.24 27.60
C GLY A 339 43.88 -27.88 27.86
N ILE A 340 44.23 -28.96 27.18
CA ILE A 340 45.51 -29.64 27.33
C ILE A 340 46.66 -28.82 26.72
N LEU A 341 46.40 -28.08 25.65
CA LEU A 341 47.43 -27.22 25.01
C LEU A 341 47.79 -25.99 25.86
N ILE A 342 46.86 -25.48 26.65
CA ILE A 342 47.09 -24.31 27.54
C ILE A 342 47.89 -24.73 28.80
N TYR A 343 47.81 -25.98 29.24
CA TYR A 343 48.50 -26.43 30.45
C TYR A 343 49.96 -26.87 30.23
N ARG A 344 50.46 -26.83 28.99
CA ARG A 344 51.81 -27.27 28.62
C ARG A 344 52.75 -26.11 28.23
N ARG A 345 52.50 -24.93 28.81
CA ARG A 345 53.44 -23.79 28.74
C ARG A 345 53.91 -23.42 30.12
#